data_003c779044f1d0ce94713aa37fb52ee3
#
_entry.id   003c779044f1d0ce94713aa37fb52ee3
#
_cell.length_a   1.000
_cell.length_b   1.000
_cell.length_c   1.000
_cell.angle_alpha   90.00
_cell.angle_beta   90.00
_cell.angle_gamma   90.00
#
_symmetry.space_group_name_H-M   'P 1'
#
loop_
_entity.id
_entity.type
_entity.pdbx_description
1 polymer ?
#
loop_
_entity_poly.entity_id
_entity_poly.type
_entity_poly.pdbx_seq_one_letter_code
_entity_poly.pdbx_strand_id
1 'polypeptide(L)'
;WGRRNCWQLAGADPARVTVLCERLHDCVGSSQVDDMAEAATAVPSTETPTILGTERVAAVAVSPARYKKSFTTCQNLLRRGESYEICLTDTIRLPRRLTRHPWEAYQQLRHICPTNFGAYLEFPTGPVEAIASASLELFLHVSKDGRVTTRPMKGTAPRCLDDPAEDKRRAFALQTDPKTRAENLMVIDMARSDVARVCRPGSVTVPKDRVVETYRTVHQLVTEITGTLLPGFTVCDALRACFPPASMTGAPKERTVELLKDIEAQPRGVYSGILG
;
A
#
# COMPACT_ATOMS: atom_id res chain seq x y z
N TRP A 1 -5.27 -5.90 19.25
CA TRP A 1 -5.05 -4.47 18.95
C TRP A 1 -5.99 -3.66 19.83
N GLY A 2 -5.49 -3.19 20.96
CA GLY A 2 -6.25 -2.31 21.83
C GLY A 2 -6.44 -0.95 21.14
N ARG A 3 -7.58 -0.30 21.39
CA ARG A 3 -7.98 1.01 20.85
C ARG A 3 -6.88 2.09 20.86
N ARG A 4 -5.85 1.95 21.71
CA ARG A 4 -4.75 2.92 21.87
C ARG A 4 -3.69 2.87 20.77
N ASN A 5 -3.44 1.73 20.12
CA ASN A 5 -2.33 1.59 19.15
C ASN A 5 -2.69 2.05 17.74
N CYS A 6 -3.94 1.94 17.31
CA CYS A 6 -4.39 2.51 16.04
C CYS A 6 -4.23 4.04 15.99
N TRP A 7 -4.44 4.71 17.11
CA TRP A 7 -4.41 6.17 17.22
C TRP A 7 -2.99 6.75 17.24
N GLN A 8 -2.00 6.03 17.75
CA GLN A 8 -0.60 6.45 17.74
C GLN A 8 0.02 6.46 16.34
N LEU A 9 -0.44 5.61 15.44
CA LEU A 9 0.05 5.58 14.05
C LEU A 9 -0.44 6.75 13.21
N ALA A 10 -1.59 7.31 13.53
CA ALA A 10 -2.19 8.43 12.79
C ALA A 10 -1.94 9.81 13.43
N GLY A 11 -1.41 9.89 14.66
CA GLY A 11 -1.27 11.15 15.40
C GLY A 11 -2.58 11.87 15.65
N ALA A 12 -3.72 11.19 15.51
CA ALA A 12 -5.04 11.79 15.51
C ALA A 12 -5.84 11.50 16.79
N ASP A 13 -6.56 12.48 17.27
CA ASP A 13 -7.55 12.39 18.33
C ASP A 13 -8.66 11.39 17.95
N PRO A 14 -9.04 10.44 18.83
CA PRO A 14 -10.14 9.51 18.63
C PRO A 14 -11.45 10.11 18.10
N ALA A 15 -11.82 11.29 18.58
CA ALA A 15 -12.99 12.02 18.13
C ALA A 15 -12.89 12.44 16.65
N ARG A 16 -11.70 12.81 16.18
CA ARG A 16 -11.46 13.20 14.78
C ARG A 16 -11.53 12.04 13.81
N VAL A 17 -11.13 10.85 14.23
CA VAL A 17 -11.26 9.66 13.38
C VAL A 17 -12.71 9.20 13.30
N THR A 18 -13.48 9.33 14.36
CA THR A 18 -14.94 9.08 14.32
C THR A 18 -15.61 10.02 13.32
N VAL A 19 -15.29 11.33 13.38
CA VAL A 19 -15.78 12.33 12.43
C VAL A 19 -15.31 12.04 11.00
N LEU A 20 -14.09 11.53 10.80
CA LEU A 20 -13.59 11.14 9.48
C LEU A 20 -14.36 9.91 8.95
N CYS A 21 -14.63 8.92 9.79
CA CYS A 21 -15.45 7.76 9.44
C CYS A 21 -16.90 8.15 9.12
N GLU A 22 -17.49 9.10 9.86
CA GLU A 22 -18.83 9.64 9.61
C GLU A 22 -18.86 10.41 8.28
N ARG A 23 -17.87 11.27 8.01
CA ARG A 23 -17.76 12.00 6.74
C ARG A 23 -17.48 11.08 5.54
N LEU A 24 -16.71 10.00 5.73
CA LEU A 24 -16.52 8.98 4.70
C LEU A 24 -17.83 8.26 4.39
N HIS A 25 -18.68 8.04 5.40
CA HIS A 25 -20.00 7.47 5.19
C HIS A 25 -20.90 8.38 4.34
N ASP A 26 -20.83 9.70 4.55
CA ASP A 26 -21.59 10.70 3.79
C ASP A 26 -21.04 10.91 2.35
N CYS A 27 -19.72 10.74 2.15
CA CYS A 27 -19.08 10.89 0.83
C CYS A 27 -19.26 9.68 -0.09
N VAL A 28 -19.46 8.47 0.42
CA VAL A 28 -19.66 7.23 -0.37
C VAL A 28 -21.02 7.21 -1.11
N GLY A 29 -21.86 8.22 -0.92
CA GLY A 29 -23.15 8.38 -1.60
C GLY A 29 -23.10 8.76 -3.09
N SER A 30 -21.97 9.09 -3.70
CA SER A 30 -21.88 9.52 -5.09
C SER A 30 -21.12 8.51 -5.97
N SER A 31 -21.83 8.04 -6.98
CA SER A 31 -21.39 7.13 -8.04
C SER A 31 -20.35 7.77 -8.96
N GLN A 32 -19.06 7.56 -8.78
CA GLN A 32 -18.04 7.96 -9.76
C GLN A 32 -16.75 7.10 -9.73
N VAL A 33 -16.79 5.88 -9.25
CA VAL A 33 -15.60 5.02 -9.20
C VAL A 33 -15.37 4.25 -10.51
N ASP A 34 -16.43 3.99 -11.28
CA ASP A 34 -16.34 3.22 -12.54
C ASP A 34 -15.75 4.04 -13.70
N ASP A 35 -15.92 5.38 -13.71
CA ASP A 35 -15.40 6.25 -14.79
C ASP A 35 -13.89 6.57 -14.65
N MET A 36 -13.27 6.31 -13.50
CA MET A 36 -11.86 6.62 -13.30
C MET A 36 -10.89 5.57 -13.89
N ALA A 37 -11.37 4.37 -14.19
CA ALA A 37 -10.53 3.34 -14.81
C ALA A 37 -10.24 3.64 -16.29
N GLU A 38 -11.17 4.27 -17.00
CA GLU A 38 -11.00 4.67 -18.41
C GLU A 38 -10.20 5.96 -18.60
N ALA A 39 -10.28 6.90 -17.66
CA ALA A 39 -9.54 8.17 -17.75
C ALA A 39 -8.01 8.04 -17.55
N ALA A 40 -7.53 6.90 -17.04
CA ALA A 40 -6.10 6.66 -16.87
C ALA A 40 -5.34 6.35 -18.16
N THR A 41 -6.03 6.15 -19.28
CA THR A 41 -5.43 5.77 -20.57
C THR A 41 -5.12 6.96 -21.51
N ALA A 42 -5.62 8.15 -21.22
CA ALA A 42 -5.42 9.34 -22.05
C ALA A 42 -4.43 10.33 -21.41
N VAL A 43 -3.13 10.09 -21.59
CA VAL A 43 -2.10 11.11 -21.36
C VAL A 43 -1.64 11.63 -22.72
N PRO A 44 -1.77 12.95 -23.00
CA PRO A 44 -1.25 13.52 -24.23
C PRO A 44 0.29 13.37 -24.25
N SER A 45 0.78 12.74 -25.30
CA SER A 45 2.21 12.71 -25.61
C SER A 45 2.63 14.10 -26.11
N THR A 46 3.43 14.84 -25.39
CA THR A 46 4.53 15.70 -25.87
C THR A 46 5.01 16.60 -24.72
N GLU A 47 6.19 16.38 -24.34
CA GLU A 47 7.23 17.13 -23.67
C GLU A 47 7.87 16.28 -22.57
N THR A 48 9.10 15.86 -22.83
CA THR A 48 9.94 15.20 -21.82
C THR A 48 10.19 16.23 -20.73
N PRO A 49 9.68 16.04 -19.50
CA PRO A 49 9.94 17.01 -18.45
C PRO A 49 11.43 16.97 -18.15
N THR A 50 12.04 18.14 -18.15
CA THR A 50 13.44 18.35 -17.74
C THR A 50 13.58 17.81 -16.32
N ILE A 51 14.31 16.71 -16.18
CA ILE A 51 14.64 16.14 -14.88
C ILE A 51 15.35 17.25 -14.10
N LEU A 52 14.84 17.52 -12.89
CA LEU A 52 15.44 18.43 -11.91
C LEU A 52 16.94 18.30 -11.91
N GLY A 53 17.62 19.46 -12.00
CA GLY A 53 19.04 19.61 -12.21
C GLY A 53 19.90 18.62 -11.42
N THR A 54 21.00 18.23 -12.04
CA THR A 54 21.98 17.22 -11.62
C THR A 54 22.74 17.52 -10.32
N GLU A 55 22.29 18.44 -9.49
CA GLU A 55 22.86 18.62 -8.16
C GLU A 55 22.54 17.39 -7.30
N ARG A 56 23.57 16.62 -6.99
CA ARG A 56 23.52 15.53 -6.01
C ARG A 56 23.19 16.13 -4.65
N VAL A 57 21.92 16.13 -4.31
CA VAL A 57 21.49 16.49 -2.98
C VAL A 57 21.92 15.40 -2.03
N ALA A 58 22.60 15.76 -0.96
CA ALA A 58 22.90 14.87 0.14
C ALA A 58 21.57 14.48 0.83
N ALA A 59 20.95 13.43 0.33
CA ALA A 59 19.84 12.77 1.05
C ALA A 59 20.40 12.34 2.41
N VAL A 60 19.72 12.71 3.49
CA VAL A 60 19.99 12.11 4.80
C VAL A 60 19.39 10.71 4.74
N ALA A 61 20.10 9.83 4.04
CA ALA A 61 19.80 8.41 4.05
C ALA A 61 20.00 7.88 5.46
N VAL A 62 19.20 6.91 5.82
CA VAL A 62 19.49 6.09 6.98
C VAL A 62 20.92 5.57 6.90
N SER A 63 21.63 5.62 8.00
CA SER A 63 22.97 5.03 8.06
C SER A 63 22.92 3.59 7.57
N PRO A 64 23.70 3.21 6.54
CA PRO A 64 23.73 1.83 6.05
C PRO A 64 24.00 0.81 7.17
N ALA A 65 24.80 1.21 8.16
CA ALA A 65 25.09 0.38 9.33
C ALA A 65 23.83 0.14 10.20
N ARG A 66 23.00 1.18 10.40
CA ARG A 66 21.74 1.07 11.12
C ARG A 66 20.77 0.13 10.39
N TYR A 67 20.58 0.35 9.09
CA TYR A 67 19.70 -0.52 8.29
C TYR A 67 20.17 -1.97 8.31
N LYS A 68 21.48 -2.21 8.11
CA LYS A 68 22.07 -3.55 8.19
C LYS A 68 21.83 -4.22 9.55
N LYS A 69 21.93 -3.47 10.65
CA LYS A 69 21.63 -3.97 12.00
C LYS A 69 20.15 -4.37 12.12
N SER A 70 19.23 -3.50 11.70
CA SER A 70 17.79 -3.78 11.73
C SER A 70 17.43 -4.99 10.85
N PHE A 71 18.02 -5.09 9.67
CA PHE A 71 17.84 -6.23 8.77
C PHE A 71 18.34 -7.54 9.38
N THR A 72 19.53 -7.52 10.01
CA THR A 72 20.08 -8.69 10.71
C THR A 72 19.17 -9.11 11.87
N THR A 73 18.61 -8.14 12.61
CA THR A 73 17.64 -8.41 13.66
C THR A 73 16.39 -9.10 13.11
N CYS A 74 15.83 -8.59 12.02
CA CYS A 74 14.69 -9.23 11.33
C CYS A 74 15.01 -10.67 10.93
N GLN A 75 16.16 -10.92 10.31
CA GLN A 75 16.57 -12.26 9.92
C GLN A 75 16.68 -13.22 11.11
N ASN A 76 17.19 -12.76 12.26
CA ASN A 76 17.28 -13.57 13.47
C ASN A 76 15.91 -13.90 14.05
N LEU A 77 14.98 -12.95 14.00
CA LEU A 77 13.60 -13.17 14.45
C LEU A 77 12.87 -14.18 13.54
N LEU A 78 13.07 -14.09 12.22
CA LEU A 78 12.54 -15.08 11.26
C LEU A 78 13.10 -16.49 11.55
N ARG A 79 14.42 -16.63 11.78
CA ARG A 79 15.04 -17.92 12.11
C ARG A 79 14.55 -18.51 13.44
N ARG A 80 14.16 -17.65 14.38
CA ARG A 80 13.58 -18.06 15.68
C ARG A 80 12.10 -18.38 15.59
N GLY A 81 11.46 -18.18 14.45
CA GLY A 81 10.03 -18.43 14.26
C GLY A 81 9.12 -17.38 14.91
N GLU A 82 9.64 -16.20 15.27
CA GLU A 82 8.87 -15.11 15.85
C GLU A 82 7.92 -14.45 14.81
N SER A 83 8.29 -14.53 13.55
CA SER A 83 7.50 -14.09 12.41
C SER A 83 7.88 -14.90 11.16
N TYR A 84 7.01 -14.95 10.16
CA TYR A 84 7.27 -15.60 8.87
C TYR A 84 7.70 -14.58 7.80
N GLU A 85 7.21 -13.35 7.93
CA GLU A 85 7.54 -12.21 7.08
C GLU A 85 7.60 -10.95 7.93
N ILE A 86 8.60 -10.11 7.68
CA ILE A 86 8.75 -8.80 8.33
C ILE A 86 9.00 -7.76 7.24
N CYS A 87 8.08 -6.83 7.05
CA CYS A 87 8.22 -5.70 6.13
C CYS A 87 8.97 -4.55 6.83
N LEU A 88 10.30 -4.64 6.87
CA LEU A 88 11.14 -3.59 7.42
C LEU A 88 11.09 -2.35 6.52
N THR A 89 10.82 -1.18 7.11
CA THR A 89 10.80 0.08 6.40
C THR A 89 11.81 1.07 6.96
N ASP A 90 12.14 2.04 6.14
CA ASP A 90 12.97 3.15 6.55
C ASP A 90 12.57 4.45 5.82
N THR A 91 13.02 5.60 6.32
CA THR A 91 12.66 6.91 5.81
C THR A 91 13.90 7.63 5.28
N ILE A 92 13.82 8.07 4.02
CA ILE A 92 14.81 8.97 3.43
C ILE A 92 14.30 10.39 3.61
N ARG A 93 15.11 11.27 4.24
CA ARG A 93 14.79 12.67 4.42
C ARG A 93 15.56 13.49 3.41
N LEU A 94 14.85 14.30 2.63
CA LEU A 94 15.44 15.20 1.65
C LEU A 94 15.33 16.64 2.15
N PRO A 95 16.35 17.51 1.90
CA PRO A 95 16.25 18.92 2.21
C PRO A 95 15.11 19.58 1.43
N ARG A 96 14.36 20.47 2.07
CA ARG A 96 13.19 21.16 1.48
C ARG A 96 13.51 21.95 0.19
N ARG A 97 14.77 22.29 -0.05
CA ARG A 97 15.19 23.03 -1.25
C ARG A 97 14.99 22.30 -2.57
N LEU A 98 14.67 21.00 -2.54
CA LEU A 98 14.51 20.17 -3.73
C LEU A 98 13.16 20.29 -4.40
N THR A 99 12.16 20.82 -3.72
CA THR A 99 10.82 20.94 -4.28
C THR A 99 10.39 22.40 -4.27
N ARG A 100 10.14 22.98 -5.45
CA ARG A 100 9.58 24.32 -5.56
C ARG A 100 8.20 24.38 -4.93
N HIS A 101 7.34 23.46 -5.31
CA HIS A 101 6.00 23.28 -4.76
C HIS A 101 5.68 21.79 -4.65
N PRO A 102 5.04 21.30 -3.56
CA PRO A 102 4.70 19.89 -3.42
C PRO A 102 3.88 19.31 -4.57
N TRP A 103 3.00 20.11 -5.16
CA TRP A 103 2.23 19.74 -6.34
C TRP A 103 3.10 19.41 -7.56
N GLU A 104 4.14 20.20 -7.82
CA GLU A 104 5.07 19.93 -8.92
C GLU A 104 5.82 18.61 -8.72
N ALA A 105 6.21 18.34 -7.47
CA ALA A 105 6.83 17.06 -7.11
C ALA A 105 5.86 15.89 -7.34
N TYR A 106 4.57 16.04 -6.99
CA TYR A 106 3.55 15.03 -7.27
C TYR A 106 3.34 14.81 -8.76
N GLN A 107 3.29 15.88 -9.57
CA GLN A 107 3.16 15.75 -11.02
C GLN A 107 4.32 14.95 -11.62
N GLN A 108 5.55 15.20 -11.16
CA GLN A 108 6.72 14.41 -11.58
C GLN A 108 6.63 12.96 -11.11
N LEU A 109 6.26 12.73 -9.84
CA LEU A 109 6.05 11.38 -9.30
C LEU A 109 5.02 10.61 -10.14
N ARG A 110 3.89 11.22 -10.44
CA ARG A 110 2.82 10.64 -11.25
C ARG A 110 3.27 10.32 -12.67
N HIS A 111 4.16 11.14 -13.25
CA HIS A 111 4.72 10.88 -14.58
C HIS A 111 5.70 9.70 -14.58
N ILE A 112 6.59 9.64 -13.59
CA ILE A 112 7.64 8.60 -13.47
C ILE A 112 7.03 7.27 -13.03
N CYS A 113 6.12 7.31 -12.06
CA CYS A 113 5.48 6.15 -11.44
C CYS A 113 3.95 6.29 -11.52
N PRO A 114 3.34 6.09 -12.70
CA PRO A 114 1.88 6.14 -12.84
C PRO A 114 1.26 4.94 -12.11
N THR A 115 0.37 5.22 -11.17
CA THR A 115 -0.30 4.22 -10.34
C THR A 115 -1.80 4.46 -10.30
N ASN A 116 -2.57 3.38 -10.10
CA ASN A 116 -4.03 3.46 -10.11
C ASN A 116 -4.61 4.21 -8.89
N PHE A 117 -3.86 4.22 -7.78
CA PHE A 117 -4.29 4.83 -6.51
C PHE A 117 -3.33 5.94 -6.08
N GLY A 118 -2.80 6.70 -7.06
CA GLY A 118 -2.02 7.89 -6.78
C GLY A 118 -2.89 8.99 -6.18
N ALA A 119 -2.37 9.71 -5.17
CA ALA A 119 -3.11 10.76 -4.50
C ALA A 119 -2.22 11.93 -4.11
N TYR A 120 -2.79 13.13 -4.13
CA TYR A 120 -2.19 14.34 -3.60
C TYR A 120 -3.15 15.00 -2.62
N LEU A 121 -2.66 15.24 -1.41
CA LEU A 121 -3.41 15.97 -0.39
C LEU A 121 -2.57 17.14 0.09
N GLU A 122 -3.19 18.29 0.28
CA GLU A 122 -2.59 19.51 0.78
C GLU A 122 -3.29 19.93 2.07
N PHE A 123 -2.50 20.32 3.04
CA PHE A 123 -3.00 20.70 4.37
C PHE A 123 -2.61 22.14 4.64
N PRO A 124 -3.58 23.06 4.72
CA PRO A 124 -3.30 24.50 4.93
C PRO A 124 -2.71 24.77 6.32
N THR A 125 -2.89 23.85 7.27
CA THR A 125 -2.42 23.98 8.64
C THR A 125 -1.89 22.65 9.16
N GLY A 126 -0.89 22.70 10.04
CA GLY A 126 -0.31 21.52 10.70
C GLY A 126 1.14 21.24 10.30
N PRO A 127 1.74 20.18 10.85
CA PRO A 127 3.14 19.86 10.64
C PRO A 127 3.43 19.23 9.27
N VAL A 128 2.40 18.75 8.57
CA VAL A 128 2.46 18.17 7.23
C VAL A 128 1.84 19.14 6.25
N GLU A 129 2.61 19.64 5.30
CA GLU A 129 2.15 20.56 4.27
C GLU A 129 1.39 19.84 3.16
N ALA A 130 1.92 18.73 2.68
CA ALA A 130 1.28 17.91 1.65
C ALA A 130 1.70 16.45 1.74
N ILE A 131 0.89 15.58 1.17
CA ILE A 131 1.18 14.17 0.93
C ILE A 131 1.07 13.89 -0.57
N ALA A 132 2.13 13.36 -1.16
CA ALA A 132 2.14 12.84 -2.52
C ALA A 132 2.30 11.31 -2.45
N SER A 133 1.31 10.58 -2.95
CA SER A 133 1.29 9.12 -2.91
C SER A 133 1.26 8.52 -4.32
N ALA A 134 2.03 7.46 -4.53
CA ALA A 134 2.00 6.63 -5.73
C ALA A 134 1.73 5.17 -5.31
N SER A 135 0.49 4.88 -4.88
CA SER A 135 0.09 3.54 -4.48
C SER A 135 -0.45 2.73 -5.65
N LEU A 136 0.02 1.48 -5.78
CA LEU A 136 -0.49 0.50 -6.75
C LEU A 136 -1.60 -0.37 -6.14
N GLU A 137 -1.59 -0.55 -4.83
CA GLU A 137 -2.38 -1.56 -4.13
C GLU A 137 -3.75 -1.03 -3.71
N LEU A 138 -4.80 -1.75 -4.10
CA LEU A 138 -6.13 -1.56 -3.55
C LEU A 138 -6.19 -2.22 -2.17
N PHE A 139 -6.14 -1.38 -1.14
CA PHE A 139 -6.24 -1.87 0.23
C PHE A 139 -7.62 -2.46 0.53
N LEU A 140 -8.68 -1.68 0.28
CA LEU A 140 -10.04 -2.08 0.56
C LEU A 140 -11.03 -1.29 -0.29
N HIS A 141 -11.99 -1.97 -0.87
CA HIS A 141 -13.17 -1.38 -1.50
C HIS A 141 -14.42 -2.04 -0.93
N VAL A 142 -15.40 -1.24 -0.56
CA VAL A 142 -16.70 -1.72 -0.10
C VAL A 142 -17.78 -1.08 -0.98
N SER A 143 -18.44 -1.88 -1.77
CA SER A 143 -19.53 -1.44 -2.66
C SER A 143 -20.84 -1.20 -1.91
N LYS A 144 -21.79 -0.52 -2.54
CA LYS A 144 -23.09 -0.18 -1.95
C LYS A 144 -23.92 -1.43 -1.54
N ASP A 145 -23.72 -2.55 -2.23
CA ASP A 145 -24.34 -3.85 -1.94
C ASP A 145 -23.61 -4.63 -0.83
N GLY A 146 -22.60 -4.01 -0.19
CA GLY A 146 -21.85 -4.62 0.90
C GLY A 146 -20.78 -5.62 0.46
N ARG A 147 -20.39 -5.64 -0.81
CA ARG A 147 -19.24 -6.44 -1.26
C ARG A 147 -17.95 -5.78 -0.82
N VAL A 148 -17.15 -6.52 -0.09
CA VAL A 148 -15.79 -6.15 0.31
C VAL A 148 -14.81 -6.73 -0.70
N THR A 149 -13.87 -5.93 -1.17
CA THR A 149 -12.79 -6.37 -2.07
C THR A 149 -11.45 -5.83 -1.58
N THR A 150 -10.44 -6.66 -1.55
CA THR A 150 -9.03 -6.27 -1.33
C THR A 150 -8.16 -6.96 -2.37
N ARG A 151 -7.07 -6.28 -2.78
CA ARG A 151 -6.21 -6.78 -3.86
C ARG A 151 -4.74 -6.68 -3.47
N PRO A 152 -4.28 -7.56 -2.56
CA PRO A 152 -2.89 -7.62 -2.17
C PRO A 152 -1.99 -7.98 -3.34
N MET A 153 -0.80 -7.37 -3.35
CA MET A 153 0.23 -7.55 -4.38
C MET A 153 1.54 -8.00 -3.73
N LYS A 154 2.14 -9.04 -4.27
CA LYS A 154 3.51 -9.47 -3.93
C LYS A 154 4.19 -9.99 -5.17
N GLY A 155 5.39 -9.52 -5.40
CA GLY A 155 6.17 -9.87 -6.58
C GLY A 155 6.03 -8.85 -7.72
N THR A 156 7.18 -8.38 -8.20
CA THR A 156 7.30 -7.36 -9.24
C THR A 156 8.38 -7.78 -10.22
N ALA A 157 8.10 -7.66 -11.50
CA ALA A 157 9.10 -7.79 -12.56
C ALA A 157 9.06 -6.54 -13.46
N PRO A 158 10.23 -6.02 -13.88
CA PRO A 158 10.29 -4.89 -14.80
C PRO A 158 9.80 -5.30 -16.19
N ARG A 159 9.13 -4.36 -16.88
CA ARG A 159 8.77 -4.51 -18.30
C ARG A 159 10.01 -4.57 -19.18
N CYS A 160 9.87 -5.20 -20.34
CA CYS A 160 10.83 -5.15 -21.43
C CYS A 160 10.10 -4.65 -22.69
N LEU A 161 10.01 -3.34 -22.85
CA LEU A 161 9.17 -2.76 -23.91
C LEU A 161 9.79 -2.95 -25.30
N ASP A 162 11.10 -3.09 -25.39
CA ASP A 162 11.85 -3.26 -26.63
C ASP A 162 11.88 -4.71 -27.12
N ASP A 163 11.56 -5.69 -26.27
CA ASP A 163 11.49 -7.11 -26.60
C ASP A 163 10.22 -7.74 -26.02
N PRO A 164 9.16 -7.89 -26.82
CA PRO A 164 7.90 -8.50 -26.38
C PRO A 164 8.02 -9.96 -25.97
N ALA A 165 9.01 -10.70 -26.48
CA ALA A 165 9.23 -12.10 -26.11
C ALA A 165 9.85 -12.19 -24.71
N GLU A 166 10.83 -11.33 -24.42
CA GLU A 166 11.41 -11.18 -23.10
C GLU A 166 10.38 -10.68 -22.09
N ASP A 167 9.54 -9.69 -22.46
CA ASP A 167 8.48 -9.17 -21.60
C ASP A 167 7.51 -10.28 -21.14
N LYS A 168 7.08 -11.12 -22.07
CA LYS A 168 6.25 -12.30 -21.76
C LYS A 168 7.00 -13.33 -20.88
N ARG A 169 8.30 -13.55 -21.12
CA ARG A 169 9.10 -14.45 -20.26
C ARG A 169 9.19 -13.95 -18.84
N ARG A 170 9.37 -12.63 -18.64
CA ARG A 170 9.40 -12.02 -17.29
C ARG A 170 8.06 -12.16 -16.58
N ALA A 171 6.95 -11.91 -17.28
CA ALA A 171 5.63 -12.10 -16.74
C ALA A 171 5.37 -13.56 -16.32
N PHE A 172 5.76 -14.52 -17.17
CA PHE A 172 5.63 -15.94 -16.88
C PHE A 172 6.53 -16.39 -15.72
N ALA A 173 7.79 -15.92 -15.69
CA ALA A 173 8.72 -16.20 -14.59
C ALA A 173 8.15 -15.69 -13.25
N LEU A 174 7.61 -14.46 -13.22
CA LEU A 174 6.96 -13.90 -12.03
C LEU A 174 5.77 -14.76 -11.57
N GLN A 175 4.96 -15.25 -12.49
CA GLN A 175 3.79 -16.09 -12.18
C GLN A 175 4.15 -17.44 -11.60
N THR A 176 5.29 -17.98 -12.02
CA THR A 176 5.72 -19.37 -11.70
C THR A 176 6.77 -19.45 -10.61
N ASP A 177 7.38 -18.32 -10.20
CA ASP A 177 8.43 -18.30 -9.18
C ASP A 177 7.93 -18.84 -7.83
N PRO A 178 8.48 -19.93 -7.31
CA PRO A 178 8.00 -20.57 -6.09
C PRO A 178 8.08 -19.66 -4.86
N LYS A 179 9.14 -18.85 -4.76
CA LYS A 179 9.34 -17.92 -3.63
C LYS A 179 8.27 -16.84 -3.63
N THR A 180 8.09 -16.15 -4.75
CA THR A 180 7.07 -15.11 -4.91
C THR A 180 5.67 -15.64 -4.66
N ARG A 181 5.37 -16.84 -5.12
CA ARG A 181 4.08 -17.52 -4.88
C ARG A 181 3.87 -17.84 -3.40
N ALA A 182 4.90 -18.26 -2.68
CA ALA A 182 4.83 -18.54 -1.25
C ALA A 182 4.62 -17.25 -0.43
N GLU A 183 5.34 -16.17 -0.75
CA GLU A 183 5.17 -14.86 -0.14
C GLU A 183 3.74 -14.31 -0.38
N ASN A 184 3.24 -14.44 -1.61
CA ASN A 184 1.89 -14.01 -1.96
C ASN A 184 0.83 -14.82 -1.20
N LEU A 185 0.97 -16.15 -1.12
CA LEU A 185 0.05 -17.02 -0.39
C LEU A 185 -0.10 -16.61 1.07
N MET A 186 1.00 -16.27 1.75
CA MET A 186 0.99 -15.84 3.14
C MET A 186 0.19 -14.53 3.32
N VAL A 187 0.38 -13.56 2.43
CA VAL A 187 -0.38 -12.30 2.46
C VAL A 187 -1.86 -12.52 2.14
N ILE A 188 -2.16 -13.45 1.22
CA ILE A 188 -3.55 -13.86 0.91
C ILE A 188 -4.24 -14.41 2.15
N ASP A 189 -3.60 -15.30 2.88
CA ASP A 189 -4.21 -15.93 4.06
C ASP A 189 -4.49 -14.90 5.16
N MET A 190 -3.59 -13.96 5.36
CA MET A 190 -3.83 -12.85 6.30
C MET A 190 -4.98 -11.96 5.84
N ALA A 191 -5.00 -11.54 4.58
CA ALA A 191 -6.06 -10.69 4.04
C ALA A 191 -7.43 -11.40 4.04
N ARG A 192 -7.46 -12.71 3.74
CA ARG A 192 -8.68 -13.54 3.89
C ARG A 192 -9.16 -13.58 5.33
N SER A 193 -8.25 -13.79 6.27
CA SER A 193 -8.57 -13.79 7.70
C SER A 193 -9.15 -12.45 8.17
N ASP A 194 -8.55 -11.33 7.73
CA ASP A 194 -9.03 -9.99 8.07
C ASP A 194 -10.44 -9.74 7.52
N VAL A 195 -10.66 -10.03 6.24
CA VAL A 195 -11.97 -9.87 5.57
C VAL A 195 -13.01 -10.80 6.19
N ALA A 196 -12.64 -12.02 6.56
CA ALA A 196 -13.56 -12.98 7.16
C ALA A 196 -14.13 -12.53 8.53
N ARG A 197 -13.40 -11.66 9.24
CA ARG A 197 -13.84 -11.11 10.54
C ARG A 197 -15.09 -10.24 10.46
N VAL A 198 -15.37 -9.69 9.28
CA VAL A 198 -16.48 -8.75 9.05
C VAL A 198 -17.43 -9.21 7.95
N CYS A 199 -17.15 -10.33 7.29
CA CYS A 199 -17.97 -10.86 6.22
C CYS A 199 -18.79 -12.08 6.65
N ARG A 200 -19.87 -12.34 5.92
CA ARG A 200 -20.72 -13.53 6.15
C ARG A 200 -19.88 -14.80 6.05
N PRO A 201 -20.03 -15.76 6.97
CA PRO A 201 -19.39 -17.06 6.87
C PRO A 201 -19.63 -17.69 5.49
N GLY A 202 -18.57 -18.22 4.87
CA GLY A 202 -18.65 -18.84 3.55
C GLY A 202 -18.72 -17.88 2.35
N SER A 203 -18.79 -16.54 2.57
CA SER A 203 -18.84 -15.57 1.48
C SER A 203 -17.45 -15.14 0.99
N VAL A 204 -16.39 -15.39 1.78
CA VAL A 204 -15.04 -14.99 1.40
C VAL A 204 -14.49 -15.94 0.35
N THR A 205 -14.17 -15.38 -0.80
CA THR A 205 -13.64 -16.11 -1.97
C THR A 205 -12.43 -15.42 -2.56
N VAL A 206 -11.71 -16.14 -3.41
CA VAL A 206 -10.53 -15.66 -4.14
C VAL A 206 -10.79 -15.79 -5.64
N PRO A 207 -11.54 -14.86 -6.25
CA PRO A 207 -11.91 -14.95 -7.67
C PRO A 207 -10.70 -14.84 -8.62
N LYS A 208 -9.63 -14.16 -8.20
CA LYS A 208 -8.36 -14.13 -8.92
C LYS A 208 -7.25 -14.54 -7.97
N ASP A 209 -6.62 -15.67 -8.23
CA ASP A 209 -5.51 -16.18 -7.42
C ASP A 209 -4.19 -16.05 -8.16
N ARG A 210 -3.31 -15.18 -7.66
CA ARG A 210 -1.93 -14.98 -8.15
C ARG A 210 -1.85 -14.82 -9.66
N VAL A 211 -2.59 -13.86 -10.20
CA VAL A 211 -2.56 -13.49 -11.61
C VAL A 211 -1.54 -12.37 -11.86
N VAL A 212 -0.85 -12.43 -12.99
CA VAL A 212 0.03 -11.33 -13.38
C VAL A 212 -0.78 -10.24 -14.05
N GLU A 213 -0.73 -9.04 -13.50
CA GLU A 213 -1.25 -7.82 -14.12
C GLU A 213 -0.10 -6.99 -14.67
N THR A 214 -0.26 -6.50 -15.89
CA THR A 214 0.75 -5.73 -16.60
C THR A 214 0.41 -4.26 -16.53
N TYR A 215 1.30 -3.49 -15.92
CA TYR A 215 1.25 -2.04 -15.83
C TYR A 215 2.24 -1.42 -16.81
N ARG A 216 2.25 -0.10 -16.91
CA ARG A 216 3.12 0.61 -17.85
C ARG A 216 4.62 0.30 -17.65
N THR A 217 5.06 0.18 -16.41
CA THR A 217 6.50 0.03 -16.06
C THR A 217 6.85 -1.33 -15.49
N VAL A 218 5.86 -2.08 -14.99
CA VAL A 218 6.08 -3.34 -14.28
C VAL A 218 4.99 -4.37 -14.56
N HIS A 219 5.31 -5.63 -14.32
CA HIS A 219 4.36 -6.72 -14.07
C HIS A 219 4.24 -6.92 -12.57
N GLN A 220 3.03 -7.13 -12.07
CA GLN A 220 2.73 -7.39 -10.65
C GLN A 220 1.95 -8.68 -10.50
N LEU A 221 2.28 -9.47 -9.48
CA LEU A 221 1.50 -10.63 -9.10
C LEU A 221 0.42 -10.21 -8.09
N VAL A 222 -0.83 -10.30 -8.52
CA VAL A 222 -2.01 -9.78 -7.80
C VAL A 222 -2.94 -10.90 -7.42
N THR A 223 -3.52 -10.82 -6.24
CA THR A 223 -4.63 -11.69 -5.84
C THR A 223 -5.83 -10.83 -5.45
N GLU A 224 -7.02 -11.24 -5.86
CA GLU A 224 -8.26 -10.56 -5.50
C GLU A 224 -9.02 -11.42 -4.49
N ILE A 225 -9.40 -10.81 -3.37
CA ILE A 225 -10.17 -11.43 -2.30
C ILE A 225 -11.46 -10.66 -2.16
N THR A 226 -12.59 -11.35 -2.16
CA THR A 226 -13.91 -10.74 -1.98
C THR A 226 -14.69 -11.41 -0.88
N GLY A 227 -15.61 -10.66 -0.27
CA GLY A 227 -16.57 -11.17 0.72
C GLY A 227 -17.82 -10.30 0.74
N THR A 228 -18.82 -10.70 1.50
CA THR A 228 -20.05 -9.92 1.71
C THR A 228 -20.14 -9.53 3.17
N LEU A 229 -20.23 -8.23 3.47
CA LEU A 229 -20.36 -7.73 4.84
C LEU A 229 -21.52 -8.42 5.59
N LEU A 230 -21.29 -8.66 6.85
CA LEU A 230 -22.34 -9.07 7.79
C LEU A 230 -23.36 -7.93 7.94
N PRO A 231 -24.66 -8.24 8.11
CA PRO A 231 -25.66 -7.24 8.47
C PRO A 231 -25.26 -6.46 9.71
N GLY A 232 -25.38 -5.13 9.67
CA GLY A 232 -25.01 -4.25 10.76
C GLY A 232 -23.53 -3.83 10.80
N PHE A 233 -22.68 -4.43 9.96
CA PHE A 233 -21.29 -3.98 9.81
C PHE A 233 -21.19 -2.89 8.75
N THR A 234 -20.28 -1.96 8.97
CA THR A 234 -20.04 -0.78 8.14
C THR A 234 -18.66 -0.83 7.46
N VAL A 235 -18.40 0.10 6.55
CA VAL A 235 -17.06 0.31 5.97
C VAL A 235 -16.02 0.54 7.07
N CYS A 236 -16.39 1.27 8.14
CA CYS A 236 -15.49 1.53 9.26
C CYS A 236 -15.10 0.25 10.01
N ASP A 237 -16.02 -0.71 10.11
CA ASP A 237 -15.71 -1.99 10.73
C ASP A 237 -14.78 -2.82 9.84
N ALA A 238 -14.99 -2.79 8.52
CA ALA A 238 -14.09 -3.42 7.56
C ALA A 238 -12.68 -2.78 7.60
N LEU A 239 -12.60 -1.46 7.65
CA LEU A 239 -11.33 -0.75 7.82
C LEU A 239 -10.60 -1.17 9.11
N ARG A 240 -11.31 -1.20 10.24
CA ARG A 240 -10.73 -1.63 11.53
C ARG A 240 -10.24 -3.06 11.53
N ALA A 241 -10.96 -3.95 10.86
CA ALA A 241 -10.60 -5.36 10.78
C ALA A 241 -9.38 -5.61 9.89
N CYS A 242 -9.28 -4.90 8.76
CA CYS A 242 -8.23 -5.11 7.77
C CYS A 242 -6.95 -4.30 8.04
N PHE A 243 -7.04 -3.15 8.73
CA PHE A 243 -5.88 -2.31 9.03
C PHE A 243 -5.05 -2.86 10.21
N PRO A 244 -3.72 -2.73 10.15
CA PRO A 244 -2.91 -2.27 9.03
C PRO A 244 -2.83 -3.30 7.89
N PRO A 245 -2.50 -2.86 6.65
CA PRO A 245 -2.38 -3.77 5.52
C PRO A 245 -1.36 -4.89 5.78
N ALA A 246 -1.75 -6.12 5.47
CA ALA A 246 -0.89 -7.29 5.66
C ALA A 246 0.41 -7.19 4.86
N SER A 247 0.34 -6.67 3.63
CA SER A 247 1.48 -6.47 2.72
C SER A 247 2.54 -5.50 3.26
N MET A 248 2.15 -4.62 4.21
CA MET A 248 3.00 -3.58 4.77
C MET A 248 3.52 -3.88 6.18
N THR A 249 3.15 -5.00 6.76
CA THR A 249 3.50 -5.38 8.13
C THR A 249 4.28 -6.68 8.20
N GLY A 250 3.63 -7.78 7.95
CA GLY A 250 4.20 -9.12 7.98
C GLY A 250 3.26 -10.13 8.63
N ALA A 251 3.73 -11.34 8.86
CA ALA A 251 2.95 -12.47 9.31
C ALA A 251 3.60 -13.21 10.49
N PRO A 252 2.89 -13.47 11.59
CA PRO A 252 1.55 -13.02 11.97
C PRO A 252 1.48 -11.50 12.21
N LYS A 253 0.39 -10.86 11.79
CA LYS A 253 0.29 -9.39 11.74
C LYS A 253 0.57 -8.71 13.08
N GLU A 254 -0.14 -9.09 14.14
CA GLU A 254 -0.03 -8.46 15.47
C GLU A 254 1.39 -8.59 16.01
N ARG A 255 1.92 -9.81 16.00
CA ARG A 255 3.28 -10.09 16.48
C ARG A 255 4.33 -9.31 15.69
N THR A 256 4.20 -9.27 14.37
CA THR A 256 5.17 -8.58 13.52
C THR A 256 5.15 -7.08 13.73
N VAL A 257 3.97 -6.48 13.95
CA VAL A 257 3.87 -5.03 14.26
C VAL A 257 4.53 -4.70 15.60
N GLU A 258 4.39 -5.56 16.62
CA GLU A 258 5.12 -5.40 17.89
C GLU A 258 6.63 -5.39 17.67
N LEU A 259 7.14 -6.36 16.91
CA LEU A 259 8.57 -6.46 16.60
C LEU A 259 9.08 -5.25 15.81
N LEU A 260 8.33 -4.82 14.81
CA LEU A 260 8.68 -3.66 13.97
C LEU A 260 8.76 -2.35 14.76
N LYS A 261 7.90 -2.16 15.76
CA LYS A 261 7.94 -1.00 16.65
C LYS A 261 9.30 -0.82 17.32
N ASP A 262 9.91 -1.90 17.75
CA ASP A 262 11.22 -1.88 18.42
C ASP A 262 12.37 -1.77 17.39
N ILE A 263 12.24 -2.42 16.23
CA ILE A 263 13.28 -2.47 15.21
C ILE A 263 13.41 -1.14 14.46
N GLU A 264 12.29 -0.55 14.05
CA GLU A 264 12.27 0.72 13.31
C GLU A 264 12.53 1.93 14.21
N ALA A 265 12.23 1.81 15.51
CA ALA A 265 12.48 2.79 16.57
C ALA A 265 11.90 4.21 16.27
N GLN A 266 11.05 4.34 15.27
CA GLN A 266 10.34 5.57 14.92
C GLN A 266 9.00 5.25 14.28
N PRO A 267 7.98 6.12 14.44
CA PRO A 267 6.71 5.98 13.75
C PRO A 267 6.88 6.10 12.22
N ARG A 268 6.14 5.30 11.48
CA ARG A 268 6.07 5.40 10.02
C ARG A 268 5.33 6.65 9.53
N GLY A 269 4.58 7.31 10.42
CA GLY A 269 3.74 8.45 10.08
C GLY A 269 2.63 8.05 9.11
N VAL A 270 2.53 8.78 8.01
CA VAL A 270 1.53 8.53 6.95
C VAL A 270 1.88 7.33 6.08
N TYR A 271 3.15 6.91 6.06
CA TYR A 271 3.58 5.76 5.27
C TYR A 271 3.00 4.46 5.85
N SER A 272 2.57 3.56 4.99
CA SER A 272 1.80 2.36 5.34
C SER A 272 0.40 2.64 5.91
N GLY A 273 -0.06 3.89 5.83
CA GLY A 273 -1.43 4.27 6.07
C GLY A 273 -2.34 3.95 4.89
N ILE A 274 -3.57 4.44 4.96
CA ILE A 274 -4.59 4.31 3.92
C ILE A 274 -5.08 5.69 3.50
N LEU A 275 -5.39 5.85 2.21
CA LEU A 275 -6.02 7.02 1.62
C LEU A 275 -7.28 6.57 0.90
N GLY A 276 -8.39 7.33 1.05
CA GLY A 276 -9.66 7.05 0.41
C GLY A 276 -10.66 8.18 0.59
#